data_57755b3418add6ef3f5f6d905fb62943
#
_entry.id   57755b3418add6ef3f5f6d905fb62943
#
_cell.length_a   1.000
_cell.length_b   1.000
_cell.length_c   1.000
_cell.angle_alpha   90.00
_cell.angle_beta   90.00
_cell.angle_gamma   90.00
#
_symmetry.space_group_name_H-M   'P 1'
#
loop_
_entity.id
_entity.type
_entity.pdbx_description
1 polymer ?
#
loop_
_entity_poly.entity_id
_entity_poly.type
_entity_poly.pdbx_seq_one_letter_code
_entity_poly.pdbx_strand_id
1 'polypeptide(L)'
;LNNHCLFVSAHLDDAIISCGDYIDLLVRAGYHVTIATVFTGTGTDLSLLARILHKKFGLSSDVMKVRREEDISACDLLDVDTIHLNMQECIYRKDRSGAPSYEKLDDLFRSDYETELDVISEATKVLLTRLCLTDYDHIYIPLAIGRHVDHGIVRVAAEQAVRSISDLEVSARLIYYEDLPYLNYGQDIKWEIDLARNLHPVYISLPKCSLKQKTAAILEYRSQIRLLWHSDGRCLDK
;
A
#
# COMPACT_ATOMS: atom_id res chain seq x y z
N LEU A 1 -9.25 4.04 -25.08
CA LEU A 1 -8.44 3.75 -23.87
C LEU A 1 -7.69 5.02 -23.53
N ASN A 2 -7.88 5.52 -22.30
CA ASN A 2 -7.24 6.77 -21.85
C ASN A 2 -5.79 6.54 -21.41
N ASN A 3 -5.31 5.29 -21.37
CA ASN A 3 -4.00 4.87 -20.87
C ASN A 3 -3.73 5.32 -19.42
N HIS A 4 -4.77 5.32 -18.57
CA HIS A 4 -4.65 5.71 -17.17
C HIS A 4 -4.64 4.47 -16.27
N CYS A 5 -3.65 4.40 -15.37
CA CYS A 5 -3.49 3.35 -14.38
C CYS A 5 -3.55 3.92 -12.97
N LEU A 6 -4.31 3.29 -12.08
CA LEU A 6 -4.38 3.60 -10.67
C LEU A 6 -3.71 2.49 -9.86
N PHE A 7 -2.77 2.82 -9.00
CA PHE A 7 -2.26 1.94 -7.96
C PHE A 7 -2.81 2.40 -6.61
N VAL A 8 -3.62 1.56 -5.97
CA VAL A 8 -4.09 1.81 -4.60
C VAL A 8 -3.08 1.21 -3.64
N SER A 9 -2.47 2.04 -2.82
CA SER A 9 -1.46 1.67 -1.84
C SER A 9 -2.03 1.74 -0.43
N ALA A 10 -1.62 0.82 0.46
CA ALA A 10 -2.01 0.89 1.85
C ALA A 10 -1.23 2.01 2.56
N HIS A 11 0.09 1.98 2.51
CA HIS A 11 0.97 2.96 3.13
C HIS A 11 1.83 3.70 2.10
N LEU A 12 2.52 4.72 2.58
CA LEU A 12 3.47 5.54 1.85
C LEU A 12 4.77 4.75 1.63
N ASP A 13 4.85 3.97 0.56
CA ASP A 13 5.99 3.17 0.10
C ASP A 13 5.58 1.85 -0.58
N ASP A 14 4.47 1.22 -0.17
CA ASP A 14 4.08 -0.13 -0.60
C ASP A 14 4.00 -0.31 -2.13
N ALA A 15 3.33 0.61 -2.83
CA ALA A 15 3.15 0.50 -4.28
C ALA A 15 4.50 0.59 -5.02
N ILE A 16 5.41 1.46 -4.58
CA ILE A 16 6.73 1.62 -5.19
C ILE A 16 7.64 0.44 -4.83
N ILE A 17 7.62 -0.03 -3.58
CA ILE A 17 8.39 -1.20 -3.16
C ILE A 17 7.91 -2.44 -3.92
N SER A 18 6.61 -2.60 -4.10
CA SER A 18 6.05 -3.76 -4.80
C SER A 18 6.20 -3.67 -6.31
N CYS A 19 5.80 -2.54 -6.91
CA CYS A 19 5.56 -2.40 -8.34
C CYS A 19 6.37 -1.29 -9.03
N GLY A 20 7.31 -0.61 -8.37
CA GLY A 20 7.99 0.57 -8.91
C GLY A 20 8.69 0.35 -10.25
N ASP A 21 9.21 -0.85 -10.51
CA ASP A 21 9.78 -1.25 -11.78
C ASP A 21 8.73 -1.45 -12.89
N TYR A 22 7.57 -1.98 -12.54
CA TYR A 22 6.44 -2.11 -13.46
C TYR A 22 5.77 -0.75 -13.72
N ILE A 23 5.67 0.10 -12.70
CA ILE A 23 5.20 1.49 -12.82
C ILE A 23 6.09 2.27 -13.80
N ASP A 24 7.42 2.21 -13.66
CA ASP A 24 8.35 2.83 -14.62
C ASP A 24 8.15 2.30 -16.05
N LEU A 25 7.89 0.99 -16.20
CA LEU A 25 7.59 0.39 -17.49
C LEU A 25 6.31 0.96 -18.11
N LEU A 26 5.24 1.11 -17.33
CA LEU A 26 3.97 1.70 -17.77
C LEU A 26 4.16 3.16 -18.21
N VAL A 27 4.84 3.97 -17.41
CA VAL A 27 5.13 5.38 -17.74
C VAL A 27 5.92 5.47 -19.04
N ARG A 28 6.97 4.67 -19.22
CA ARG A 28 7.74 4.61 -20.48
C ARG A 28 6.92 4.13 -21.68
N ALA A 29 5.88 3.35 -21.44
CA ALA A 29 4.95 2.90 -22.47
C ALA A 29 3.87 3.95 -22.80
N GLY A 30 3.90 5.12 -22.12
CA GLY A 30 2.97 6.24 -22.37
C GLY A 30 1.67 6.16 -21.57
N TYR A 31 1.64 5.38 -20.48
CA TYR A 31 0.55 5.40 -19.52
C TYR A 31 0.70 6.54 -18.52
N HIS A 32 -0.42 7.17 -18.17
CA HIS A 32 -0.50 8.03 -16.99
C HIS A 32 -0.76 7.17 -15.76
N VAL A 33 0.14 7.23 -14.79
CA VAL A 33 0.04 6.44 -13.57
C VAL A 33 -0.24 7.34 -12.38
N THR A 34 -1.22 6.96 -11.58
CA THR A 34 -1.55 7.60 -10.31
C THR A 34 -1.36 6.58 -9.18
N ILE A 35 -0.67 6.97 -8.09
CA ILE A 35 -0.62 6.22 -6.85
C ILE A 35 -1.54 6.91 -5.83
N ALA A 36 -2.57 6.20 -5.36
CA ALA A 36 -3.46 6.67 -4.30
C ALA A 36 -3.19 5.89 -3.01
N THR A 37 -2.58 6.55 -2.03
CA THR A 37 -2.25 5.94 -0.74
C THR A 37 -3.33 6.24 0.29
N VAL A 38 -3.89 5.18 0.90
CA VAL A 38 -5.05 5.26 1.79
C VAL A 38 -4.67 5.79 3.16
N PHE A 39 -3.72 5.14 3.83
CA PHE A 39 -3.34 5.45 5.20
C PHE A 39 -2.17 6.42 5.26
N THR A 40 -2.50 7.71 5.17
CA THR A 40 -1.52 8.80 5.15
C THR A 40 -1.80 9.87 6.21
N GLY A 41 -2.80 9.61 7.07
CA GLY A 41 -3.27 10.55 8.08
C GLY A 41 -2.34 10.61 9.30
N THR A 42 -2.30 11.77 9.94
CA THR A 42 -1.52 12.00 11.16
C THR A 42 -2.25 11.46 12.37
N GLY A 43 -1.58 10.67 13.19
CA GLY A 43 -2.08 10.24 14.49
C GLY A 43 -1.92 11.33 15.55
N THR A 44 -2.94 11.48 16.40
CA THR A 44 -2.87 12.28 17.61
C THR A 44 -2.90 11.35 18.82
N ASP A 45 -2.27 11.75 19.92
CA ASP A 45 -2.24 10.94 21.15
C ASP A 45 -1.73 9.51 20.91
N LEU A 46 -0.42 9.42 20.65
CA LEU A 46 0.26 8.22 20.16
C LEU A 46 0.30 7.11 21.22
N SER A 47 -0.07 5.88 20.79
CA SER A 47 0.14 4.65 21.55
C SER A 47 1.63 4.39 21.82
N LEU A 48 1.94 3.48 22.74
CA LEU A 48 3.33 3.04 22.96
C LEU A 48 3.93 2.41 21.69
N LEU A 49 3.14 1.60 20.97
CA LEU A 49 3.56 0.98 19.72
C LEU A 49 3.91 2.05 18.67
N ALA A 50 3.03 3.05 18.47
CA ALA A 50 3.29 4.13 17.53
C ALA A 50 4.59 4.90 17.86
N ARG A 51 4.83 5.21 19.15
CA ARG A 51 6.07 5.87 19.59
C ARG A 51 7.32 5.02 19.33
N ILE A 52 7.24 3.70 19.56
CA ILE A 52 8.34 2.78 19.27
C ILE A 52 8.66 2.77 17.78
N LEU A 53 7.63 2.70 16.91
CA LEU A 53 7.80 2.71 15.46
C LEU A 53 8.35 4.04 14.95
N HIS A 54 7.84 5.18 15.46
CA HIS A 54 8.41 6.49 15.13
C HIS A 54 9.90 6.59 15.45
N LYS A 55 10.31 6.04 16.61
CA LYS A 55 11.73 5.98 16.97
C LYS A 55 12.54 5.09 16.01
N LYS A 56 11.96 3.97 15.55
CA LYS A 56 12.60 3.11 14.54
C LYS A 56 12.72 3.80 13.17
N PHE A 57 11.74 4.61 12.79
CA PHE A 57 11.82 5.48 11.61
C PHE A 57 12.91 6.57 11.73
N GLY A 58 13.43 6.79 12.95
CA GLY A 58 14.38 7.87 13.23
C GLY A 58 13.73 9.25 13.24
N LEU A 59 12.42 9.32 13.45
CA LEU A 59 11.62 10.55 13.47
C LEU A 59 11.04 10.78 14.86
N SER A 60 10.99 12.04 15.30
CA SER A 60 10.46 12.44 16.62
C SER A 60 9.20 13.31 16.53
N SER A 61 9.02 14.04 15.44
CA SER A 61 7.86 14.90 15.19
C SER A 61 7.49 14.84 13.70
N ASP A 62 6.26 15.24 13.41
CA ASP A 62 5.76 15.39 12.03
C ASP A 62 5.98 14.15 11.14
N VAL A 63 5.96 12.95 11.76
CA VAL A 63 6.31 11.68 11.11
C VAL A 63 5.55 11.49 9.79
N MET A 64 4.24 11.66 9.81
CA MET A 64 3.43 11.49 8.59
C MET A 64 3.66 12.59 7.57
N LYS A 65 4.05 13.79 7.99
CA LYS A 65 4.44 14.86 7.06
C LYS A 65 5.72 14.46 6.33
N VAL A 66 6.75 14.03 7.06
CA VAL A 66 8.03 13.59 6.48
C VAL A 66 7.79 12.42 5.52
N ARG A 67 7.03 11.40 5.93
CA ARG A 67 6.72 10.25 5.08
C ARG A 67 5.99 10.65 3.80
N ARG A 68 5.04 11.60 3.86
CA ARG A 68 4.38 12.11 2.64
C ARG A 68 5.33 12.87 1.72
N GLU A 69 6.28 13.63 2.27
CA GLU A 69 7.30 14.32 1.49
C GLU A 69 8.26 13.31 0.82
N GLU A 70 8.63 12.24 1.52
CA GLU A 70 9.41 11.13 0.97
C GLU A 70 8.65 10.42 -0.18
N ASP A 71 7.35 10.17 -0.01
CA ASP A 71 6.49 9.53 -1.01
C ASP A 71 6.34 10.40 -2.27
N ILE A 72 6.10 11.70 -2.11
CA ILE A 72 6.07 12.64 -3.24
C ILE A 72 7.41 12.61 -4.00
N SER A 73 8.54 12.67 -3.28
CA SER A 73 9.86 12.62 -3.92
C SER A 73 10.09 11.32 -4.69
N ALA A 74 9.64 10.19 -4.14
CA ALA A 74 9.75 8.89 -4.80
C ALA A 74 8.86 8.79 -6.05
N CYS A 75 7.64 9.31 -5.98
CA CYS A 75 6.71 9.36 -7.10
C CYS A 75 7.22 10.29 -8.22
N ASP A 76 7.75 11.46 -7.88
CA ASP A 76 8.33 12.41 -8.84
C ASP A 76 9.46 11.78 -9.65
N LEU A 77 10.31 10.93 -9.03
CA LEU A 77 11.35 10.19 -9.74
C LEU A 77 10.84 9.20 -10.78
N LEU A 78 9.62 8.72 -10.61
CA LEU A 78 8.95 7.80 -11.55
C LEU A 78 8.00 8.50 -12.52
N ASP A 79 7.84 9.84 -12.41
CA ASP A 79 6.90 10.64 -13.20
C ASP A 79 5.45 10.14 -13.04
N VAL A 80 5.02 9.96 -11.78
CA VAL A 80 3.67 9.50 -11.42
C VAL A 80 2.95 10.48 -10.52
N ASP A 81 1.64 10.58 -10.69
CA ASP A 81 0.78 11.39 -9.84
C ASP A 81 0.56 10.75 -8.47
N THR A 82 0.49 11.56 -7.42
CA THR A 82 0.32 11.11 -6.04
C THR A 82 -0.95 11.68 -5.41
N ILE A 83 -1.76 10.81 -4.82
CA ILE A 83 -2.96 11.18 -4.06
C ILE A 83 -2.87 10.58 -2.65
N HIS A 84 -2.87 11.44 -1.63
CA HIS A 84 -2.93 11.03 -0.23
C HIS A 84 -4.37 11.11 0.29
N LEU A 85 -4.95 9.99 0.74
CA LEU A 85 -6.35 9.90 1.14
C LEU A 85 -6.60 10.21 2.63
N ASN A 86 -5.54 10.39 3.42
CA ASN A 86 -5.54 10.93 4.78
C ASN A 86 -6.30 10.09 5.84
N MET A 87 -6.47 8.79 5.64
CA MET A 87 -6.94 7.89 6.69
C MET A 87 -5.79 7.53 7.65
N GLN A 88 -6.12 7.16 8.89
CA GLN A 88 -5.11 6.80 9.91
C GLN A 88 -4.67 5.34 9.78
N GLU A 89 -3.35 5.10 9.79
CA GLU A 89 -2.76 3.77 9.90
C GLU A 89 -3.24 3.05 11.18
N CYS A 90 -3.21 1.71 11.16
CA CYS A 90 -3.61 0.88 12.30
C CYS A 90 -2.94 1.29 13.62
N ILE A 91 -1.67 1.69 13.61
CA ILE A 91 -0.92 2.12 14.80
C ILE A 91 -1.48 3.37 15.50
N TYR A 92 -2.33 4.13 14.80
CA TYR A 92 -2.97 5.35 15.32
C TYR A 92 -4.45 5.13 15.68
N ARG A 93 -5.04 4.00 15.25
CA ARG A 93 -6.45 3.74 15.49
C ARG A 93 -6.73 3.41 16.96
N LYS A 94 -7.91 3.86 17.42
CA LYS A 94 -8.41 3.62 18.76
C LYS A 94 -9.76 2.94 18.69
N ASP A 95 -10.04 2.13 19.68
CA ASP A 95 -11.36 1.52 19.87
C ASP A 95 -12.36 2.56 20.42
N ARG A 96 -13.60 2.11 20.62
CA ARG A 96 -14.69 2.98 21.15
C ARG A 96 -14.46 3.47 22.55
N SER A 97 -13.56 2.87 23.32
CA SER A 97 -13.16 3.34 24.66
C SER A 97 -12.07 4.39 24.63
N GLY A 98 -11.45 4.61 23.45
CA GLY A 98 -10.29 5.48 23.27
C GLY A 98 -8.96 4.79 23.52
N ALA A 99 -8.96 3.47 23.77
CA ALA A 99 -7.74 2.69 23.88
C ALA A 99 -7.16 2.36 22.48
N PRO A 100 -5.83 2.15 22.37
CA PRO A 100 -5.22 1.71 21.12
C PRO A 100 -5.84 0.39 20.64
N SER A 101 -6.23 0.32 19.38
CA SER A 101 -6.75 -0.92 18.77
C SER A 101 -5.65 -1.96 18.55
N TYR A 102 -4.40 -1.52 18.49
CA TYR A 102 -3.20 -2.34 18.24
C TYR A 102 -2.11 -1.94 19.23
N GLU A 103 -1.69 -2.89 20.08
CA GLU A 103 -0.71 -2.63 21.14
C GLU A 103 0.66 -3.24 20.86
N LYS A 104 0.71 -4.29 20.03
CA LYS A 104 1.92 -5.06 19.72
C LYS A 104 2.12 -5.17 18.22
N LEU A 105 3.36 -5.44 17.80
CA LEU A 105 3.68 -5.67 16.39
C LEU A 105 2.89 -6.84 15.80
N ASP A 106 2.71 -7.93 16.56
CA ASP A 106 1.97 -9.10 16.08
C ASP A 106 0.50 -8.80 15.83
N ASP A 107 -0.08 -7.79 16.50
CA ASP A 107 -1.46 -7.37 16.27
C ASP A 107 -1.66 -6.77 14.87
N LEU A 108 -0.58 -6.30 14.23
CA LEU A 108 -0.64 -5.72 12.89
C LEU A 108 -0.75 -6.78 11.79
N PHE A 109 -0.39 -8.03 12.09
CA PHE A 109 -0.28 -9.13 11.13
C PHE A 109 -1.28 -10.23 11.45
N ARG A 110 -2.55 -10.00 11.13
CA ARG A 110 -3.64 -10.93 11.39
C ARG A 110 -4.55 -11.09 10.18
N SER A 111 -5.18 -12.26 10.05
CA SER A 111 -6.05 -12.58 8.92
C SER A 111 -7.52 -12.21 9.12
N ASP A 112 -7.89 -11.67 10.29
CA ASP A 112 -9.28 -11.32 10.63
C ASP A 112 -9.60 -9.83 10.39
N TYR A 113 -8.86 -9.16 9.51
CA TYR A 113 -9.11 -7.75 9.12
C TYR A 113 -10.53 -7.51 8.60
N GLU A 114 -11.22 -8.56 8.13
CA GLU A 114 -12.62 -8.47 7.71
C GLU A 114 -13.57 -8.07 8.87
N THR A 115 -13.10 -8.16 10.12
CA THR A 115 -13.85 -7.68 11.29
C THR A 115 -13.77 -6.16 11.46
N GLU A 116 -12.88 -5.47 10.78
CA GLU A 116 -12.69 -4.01 10.78
C GLU A 116 -13.73 -3.29 9.89
N LEU A 117 -15.01 -3.67 10.01
CA LEU A 117 -16.09 -3.24 9.10
C LEU A 117 -16.23 -1.72 9.02
N ASP A 118 -16.07 -1.02 10.15
CA ASP A 118 -16.20 0.46 10.19
C ASP A 118 -15.09 1.12 9.35
N VAL A 119 -13.85 0.62 9.48
CA VAL A 119 -12.68 1.13 8.74
C VAL A 119 -12.76 0.78 7.26
N ILE A 120 -13.19 -0.46 6.94
CA ILE A 120 -13.41 -0.89 5.55
C ILE A 120 -14.48 0.00 4.88
N SER A 121 -15.60 0.24 5.58
CA SER A 121 -16.68 1.09 5.05
C SER A 121 -16.21 2.52 4.81
N GLU A 122 -15.43 3.09 5.74
CA GLU A 122 -14.84 4.42 5.59
C GLU A 122 -13.87 4.46 4.41
N ALA A 123 -12.96 3.48 4.30
CA ALA A 123 -12.02 3.40 3.19
C ALA A 123 -12.73 3.26 1.84
N THR A 124 -13.77 2.42 1.75
CA THR A 124 -14.61 2.28 0.55
C THR A 124 -15.22 3.63 0.15
N LYS A 125 -15.80 4.35 1.12
CA LYS A 125 -16.38 5.68 0.88
C LYS A 125 -15.33 6.69 0.43
N VAL A 126 -14.16 6.70 1.06
CA VAL A 126 -13.05 7.60 0.69
C VAL A 126 -12.59 7.33 -0.73
N LEU A 127 -12.40 6.06 -1.12
CA LEU A 127 -12.04 5.69 -2.49
C LEU A 127 -13.07 6.18 -3.51
N LEU A 128 -14.37 5.98 -3.24
CA LEU A 128 -15.45 6.39 -4.13
C LEU A 128 -15.63 7.92 -4.23
N THR A 129 -15.33 8.65 -3.16
CA THR A 129 -15.57 10.11 -3.13
C THR A 129 -14.36 10.93 -3.56
N ARG A 130 -13.16 10.38 -3.44
CA ARG A 130 -11.91 11.09 -3.72
C ARG A 130 -11.29 10.69 -5.06
N LEU A 131 -11.68 9.54 -5.62
CA LEU A 131 -11.17 9.01 -6.87
C LEU A 131 -12.32 8.80 -7.87
N CYS A 132 -12.13 9.26 -9.10
CA CYS A 132 -13.03 8.91 -10.20
C CYS A 132 -12.58 7.58 -10.81
N LEU A 133 -12.99 6.47 -10.19
CA LEU A 133 -12.50 5.12 -10.55
C LEU A 133 -12.81 4.73 -12.00
N THR A 134 -13.80 5.35 -12.62
CA THR A 134 -14.15 5.14 -14.03
C THR A 134 -13.17 5.74 -15.03
N ASP A 135 -12.30 6.67 -14.57
CA ASP A 135 -11.32 7.33 -15.43
C ASP A 135 -10.07 6.45 -15.67
N TYR A 136 -9.93 5.36 -14.93
CA TYR A 136 -8.78 4.46 -15.03
C TYR A 136 -9.09 3.21 -15.84
N ASP A 137 -8.17 2.87 -16.76
CA ASP A 137 -8.25 1.63 -17.56
C ASP A 137 -7.87 0.39 -16.73
N HIS A 138 -6.95 0.55 -15.77
CA HIS A 138 -6.49 -0.49 -14.87
C HIS A 138 -6.39 0.03 -13.43
N ILE A 139 -6.90 -0.76 -12.50
CA ILE A 139 -6.84 -0.48 -11.06
C ILE A 139 -6.06 -1.62 -10.39
N TYR A 140 -4.89 -1.28 -9.87
CA TYR A 140 -4.01 -2.21 -9.18
C TYR A 140 -4.20 -2.05 -7.67
N ILE A 141 -4.43 -3.17 -6.96
CA ILE A 141 -4.65 -3.18 -5.51
C ILE A 141 -3.75 -4.21 -4.83
N PRO A 142 -3.43 -4.06 -3.54
CA PRO A 142 -2.63 -5.05 -2.82
C PRO A 142 -3.34 -6.40 -2.77
N LEU A 143 -2.60 -7.49 -2.92
CA LEU A 143 -3.09 -8.84 -2.67
C LEU A 143 -3.22 -9.12 -1.16
N ALA A 144 -2.61 -8.30 -0.33
CA ALA A 144 -2.53 -8.40 1.13
C ALA A 144 -1.70 -9.61 1.62
N ILE A 145 -0.66 -9.98 0.87
CA ILE A 145 0.34 -10.95 1.32
C ILE A 145 1.00 -10.42 2.60
N GLY A 146 1.30 -11.34 3.54
CA GLY A 146 1.90 -10.98 4.82
C GLY A 146 0.91 -10.60 5.90
N ARG A 147 -0.39 -10.53 5.60
CA ARG A 147 -1.50 -10.33 6.54
C ARG A 147 -1.45 -9.01 7.32
N HIS A 148 -0.76 -8.00 6.80
CA HIS A 148 -0.85 -6.69 7.43
C HIS A 148 -2.29 -6.18 7.36
N VAL A 149 -2.86 -5.84 8.51
CA VAL A 149 -4.29 -5.49 8.62
C VAL A 149 -4.71 -4.37 7.66
N ASP A 150 -3.89 -3.34 7.50
CA ASP A 150 -4.18 -2.22 6.61
C ASP A 150 -4.20 -2.63 5.13
N HIS A 151 -3.32 -3.56 4.71
CA HIS A 151 -3.35 -4.10 3.34
C HIS A 151 -4.63 -4.89 3.08
N GLY A 152 -5.04 -5.72 4.05
CA GLY A 152 -6.30 -6.45 3.97
C GLY A 152 -7.51 -5.52 3.88
N ILE A 153 -7.55 -4.47 4.70
CA ILE A 153 -8.61 -3.45 4.68
C ILE A 153 -8.66 -2.74 3.32
N VAL A 154 -7.51 -2.31 2.79
CA VAL A 154 -7.44 -1.62 1.49
C VAL A 154 -7.89 -2.53 0.36
N ARG A 155 -7.48 -3.80 0.37
CA ARG A 155 -7.94 -4.79 -0.61
C ARG A 155 -9.47 -4.89 -0.60
N VAL A 156 -10.08 -5.18 0.55
CA VAL A 156 -11.54 -5.34 0.65
C VAL A 156 -12.27 -4.06 0.28
N ALA A 157 -11.79 -2.90 0.75
CA ALA A 157 -12.39 -1.61 0.46
C ALA A 157 -12.34 -1.27 -1.04
N ALA A 158 -11.22 -1.52 -1.71
CA ALA A 158 -11.07 -1.29 -3.14
C ALA A 158 -11.95 -2.26 -3.96
N GLU A 159 -12.02 -3.54 -3.58
CA GLU A 159 -12.95 -4.50 -4.19
C GLU A 159 -14.41 -4.04 -4.06
N GLN A 160 -14.82 -3.57 -2.87
CA GLN A 160 -16.17 -3.05 -2.66
C GLN A 160 -16.44 -1.78 -3.47
N ALA A 161 -15.47 -0.85 -3.51
CA ALA A 161 -15.59 0.38 -4.27
C ALA A 161 -15.79 0.09 -5.77
N VAL A 162 -14.97 -0.78 -6.35
CA VAL A 162 -15.08 -1.17 -7.75
C VAL A 162 -16.40 -1.89 -8.04
N ARG A 163 -16.84 -2.81 -7.19
CA ARG A 163 -18.12 -3.52 -7.34
C ARG A 163 -19.33 -2.61 -7.22
N SER A 164 -19.25 -1.51 -6.47
CA SER A 164 -20.36 -0.57 -6.29
C SER A 164 -20.59 0.34 -7.51
N ILE A 165 -19.62 0.41 -8.43
CA ILE A 165 -19.76 1.11 -9.68
C ILE A 165 -20.53 0.18 -10.63
N SER A 166 -21.68 0.64 -11.13
CA SER A 166 -22.58 -0.18 -11.98
C SER A 166 -22.00 -0.55 -13.35
N ASP A 167 -20.78 -0.16 -13.63
CA ASP A 167 -20.06 -0.45 -14.87
C ASP A 167 -19.29 -1.77 -14.74
N LEU A 168 -19.81 -2.83 -15.36
CA LEU A 168 -19.17 -4.14 -15.40
C LEU A 168 -17.76 -4.13 -16.04
N GLU A 169 -17.49 -3.17 -16.92
CA GLU A 169 -16.18 -3.02 -17.54
C GLU A 169 -15.11 -2.59 -16.54
N VAL A 170 -15.45 -1.77 -15.54
CA VAL A 170 -14.50 -1.36 -14.48
C VAL A 170 -14.10 -2.56 -13.62
N SER A 171 -15.02 -3.45 -13.29
CA SER A 171 -14.72 -4.66 -12.51
C SER A 171 -13.73 -5.60 -13.23
N ALA A 172 -13.77 -5.65 -14.56
CA ALA A 172 -12.83 -6.45 -15.35
C ALA A 172 -11.40 -5.89 -15.39
N ARG A 173 -11.18 -4.66 -14.90
CA ARG A 173 -9.88 -3.97 -14.87
C ARG A 173 -9.15 -4.08 -13.54
N LEU A 174 -9.72 -4.78 -12.56
CA LEU A 174 -9.11 -4.94 -11.24
C LEU A 174 -7.97 -5.96 -11.30
N ILE A 175 -6.77 -5.55 -10.87
CA ILE A 175 -5.56 -6.35 -10.90
C ILE A 175 -4.94 -6.33 -9.50
N TYR A 176 -4.46 -7.49 -9.03
CA TYR A 176 -3.81 -7.59 -7.72
C TYR A 176 -2.30 -7.61 -7.89
N TYR A 177 -1.58 -6.86 -7.06
CA TYR A 177 -0.13 -6.95 -6.97
C TYR A 177 0.30 -7.66 -5.69
N GLU A 178 1.42 -8.36 -5.77
CA GLU A 178 2.03 -9.03 -4.62
C GLU A 178 2.74 -8.00 -3.74
N ASP A 179 2.50 -8.08 -2.43
CA ASP A 179 3.00 -7.11 -1.47
C ASP A 179 4.45 -7.43 -1.06
N LEU A 180 5.40 -6.61 -1.45
CA LEU A 180 6.78 -6.67 -0.99
C LEU A 180 6.98 -5.72 0.21
N PRO A 181 7.84 -6.08 1.18
CA PRO A 181 8.73 -7.26 1.21
C PRO A 181 8.11 -8.51 1.85
N TYR A 182 6.81 -8.53 2.11
CA TYR A 182 6.14 -9.58 2.91
C TYR A 182 6.26 -10.99 2.33
N LEU A 183 6.35 -11.15 1.01
CA LEU A 183 6.64 -12.42 0.34
C LEU A 183 7.90 -13.14 0.88
N ASN A 184 8.85 -12.38 1.40
CA ASN A 184 10.13 -12.92 1.86
C ASN A 184 10.11 -13.43 3.32
N TYR A 185 9.02 -13.20 4.05
CA TYR A 185 8.96 -13.52 5.48
C TYR A 185 8.45 -14.93 5.81
N GLY A 186 8.27 -15.81 4.80
CA GLY A 186 7.98 -17.24 5.00
C GLY A 186 6.67 -17.50 5.77
N GLN A 187 5.67 -16.71 5.52
CA GLN A 187 4.36 -16.81 6.17
C GLN A 187 3.53 -17.97 5.60
N ASP A 188 2.38 -18.22 6.20
CA ASP A 188 1.49 -19.35 5.91
C ASP A 188 1.12 -19.47 4.43
N ILE A 189 1.91 -20.24 3.69
CA ILE A 189 1.75 -20.50 2.25
C ILE A 189 0.31 -20.95 1.92
N LYS A 190 -0.34 -21.68 2.83
CA LYS A 190 -1.71 -22.16 2.61
C LYS A 190 -2.70 -21.00 2.53
N TRP A 191 -2.57 -20.01 3.42
CA TRP A 191 -3.42 -18.83 3.40
C TRP A 191 -3.21 -18.01 2.13
N GLU A 192 -1.96 -17.85 1.69
CA GLU A 192 -1.62 -17.14 0.45
C GLU A 192 -2.21 -17.85 -0.78
N ILE A 193 -2.14 -19.20 -0.83
CA ILE A 193 -2.76 -20.00 -1.88
C ILE A 193 -4.30 -19.82 -1.88
N ASP A 194 -4.93 -19.87 -0.70
CA ASP A 194 -6.39 -19.69 -0.58
C ASP A 194 -6.81 -18.27 -1.01
N LEU A 195 -6.01 -17.26 -0.67
CA LEU A 195 -6.23 -15.87 -1.07
C LEU A 195 -6.19 -15.68 -2.60
N ALA A 196 -5.27 -16.36 -3.26
CA ALA A 196 -5.07 -16.29 -4.70
C ALA A 196 -5.83 -17.35 -5.51
N ARG A 197 -6.63 -18.22 -4.86
CA ARG A 197 -7.25 -19.41 -5.48
C ARG A 197 -7.99 -19.16 -6.78
N ASN A 198 -8.64 -18.00 -6.91
CA ASN A 198 -9.43 -17.62 -8.06
C ASN A 198 -8.71 -16.59 -8.96
N LEU A 199 -7.44 -16.34 -8.71
CA LEU A 199 -6.64 -15.40 -9.48
C LEU A 199 -5.72 -16.14 -10.45
N HIS A 200 -5.44 -15.52 -11.58
CA HIS A 200 -4.52 -16.02 -12.57
C HIS A 200 -3.23 -15.20 -12.52
N PRO A 201 -2.07 -15.81 -12.20
CA PRO A 201 -0.82 -15.08 -12.14
C PRO A 201 -0.39 -14.58 -13.51
N VAL A 202 0.06 -13.33 -13.57
CA VAL A 202 0.65 -12.71 -14.76
C VAL A 202 2.10 -12.41 -14.46
N TYR A 203 3.01 -12.99 -15.25
CA TYR A 203 4.44 -12.77 -15.12
C TYR A 203 4.89 -11.73 -16.12
N ILE A 204 5.50 -10.65 -15.63
CA ILE A 204 5.98 -9.55 -16.45
C ILE A 204 7.50 -9.53 -16.43
N SER A 205 8.11 -9.57 -17.62
CA SER A 205 9.56 -9.43 -17.74
C SER A 205 9.93 -7.95 -17.72
N LEU A 206 10.71 -7.54 -16.73
CA LEU A 206 11.05 -6.13 -16.49
C LEU A 206 12.46 -5.81 -16.97
N PRO A 207 12.66 -4.67 -17.64
CA PRO A 207 13.98 -4.24 -18.09
C PRO A 207 14.83 -3.77 -16.91
N LYS A 208 16.16 -3.97 -16.99
CA LYS A 208 17.11 -3.56 -15.94
C LYS A 208 17.07 -2.05 -15.63
N CYS A 209 16.71 -1.21 -16.59
CA CYS A 209 16.57 0.23 -16.36
C CYS A 209 15.43 0.54 -15.40
N SER A 210 14.30 -0.15 -15.50
CA SER A 210 13.17 0.05 -14.59
C SER A 210 13.50 -0.40 -13.16
N LEU A 211 14.28 -1.47 -13.00
CA LEU A 211 14.78 -1.87 -11.67
C LEU A 211 15.67 -0.78 -11.05
N LYS A 212 16.50 -0.10 -11.84
CA LYS A 212 17.31 1.03 -11.35
C LYS A 212 16.44 2.21 -10.90
N GLN A 213 15.39 2.52 -11.66
CA GLN A 213 14.45 3.60 -11.31
C GLN A 213 13.68 3.26 -10.03
N LYS A 214 13.16 2.03 -9.91
CA LYS A 214 12.56 1.55 -8.66
C LYS A 214 13.52 1.69 -7.48
N THR A 215 14.77 1.26 -7.64
CA THR A 215 15.78 1.37 -6.58
C THR A 215 16.01 2.83 -6.18
N ALA A 216 16.11 3.74 -7.15
CA ALA A 216 16.27 5.17 -6.87
C ALA A 216 15.06 5.74 -6.10
N ALA A 217 13.84 5.39 -6.53
CA ALA A 217 12.62 5.81 -5.86
C ALA A 217 12.51 5.25 -4.42
N ILE A 218 12.84 3.97 -4.20
CA ILE A 218 12.87 3.37 -2.87
C ILE A 218 13.82 4.12 -1.93
N LEU A 219 14.97 4.60 -2.42
CA LEU A 219 15.95 5.32 -1.62
C LEU A 219 15.44 6.69 -1.11
N GLU A 220 14.37 7.24 -1.66
CA GLU A 220 13.72 8.44 -1.12
C GLU A 220 12.97 8.19 0.19
N TYR A 221 12.50 6.96 0.45
CA TYR A 221 11.85 6.57 1.72
C TYR A 221 12.85 6.36 2.85
N ARG A 222 13.64 7.37 3.16
CA ARG A 222 14.78 7.33 4.11
C ARG A 222 14.36 6.88 5.52
N SER A 223 13.16 7.27 5.93
CA SER A 223 12.60 6.86 7.22
C SER A 223 12.23 5.38 7.25
N GLN A 224 11.69 4.84 6.14
CA GLN A 224 11.22 3.47 6.04
C GLN A 224 12.35 2.46 5.76
N ILE A 225 13.34 2.85 4.97
CA ILE A 225 14.52 2.02 4.71
C ILE A 225 15.17 1.54 6.01
N ARG A 226 15.25 2.40 7.01
CA ARG A 226 15.80 2.03 8.32
C ARG A 226 15.03 0.90 9.00
N LEU A 227 13.72 0.85 8.83
CA LEU A 227 12.88 -0.22 9.38
C LEU A 227 12.99 -1.51 8.55
N LEU A 228 12.90 -1.38 7.23
CA LEU A 228 12.81 -2.52 6.32
C LEU A 228 14.14 -3.27 6.17
N TRP A 229 15.29 -2.56 6.25
CA TRP A 229 16.60 -3.15 5.97
C TRP A 229 17.56 -3.23 7.18
N HIS A 230 17.19 -2.66 8.34
CA HIS A 230 18.03 -2.75 9.54
C HIS A 230 17.59 -3.79 10.57
N SER A 231 16.48 -4.46 10.37
CA SER A 231 15.98 -5.45 11.33
C SER A 231 16.60 -6.82 11.20
N ASP A 232 17.80 -7.07 10.68
CA ASP A 232 18.59 -8.32 10.80
C ASP A 232 19.56 -8.60 9.66
N GLY A 233 19.82 -7.64 8.77
CA GLY A 233 20.85 -7.84 7.73
C GLY A 233 20.51 -8.88 6.66
N ARG A 234 19.25 -9.27 6.50
CA ARG A 234 18.84 -10.37 5.60
C ARG A 234 18.08 -9.97 4.34
N CYS A 235 17.76 -8.71 4.14
CA CYS A 235 16.86 -8.32 3.04
C CYS A 235 17.55 -7.87 1.74
N LEU A 236 18.87 -7.66 1.72
CA LEU A 236 19.57 -7.22 0.50
C LEU A 236 20.66 -8.16 -0.03
N ASP A 237 20.93 -9.29 0.61
CA ASP A 237 22.02 -10.21 0.22
C ASP A 237 21.54 -11.51 -0.43
N LYS A 238 20.42 -11.52 -1.16
CA LYS A 238 20.07 -12.65 -2.01
C LYS A 238 19.50 -12.23 -3.34
#